data_6b276ab0a1410225e0f8beb8a16c7e89
#
_entry.id   6b276ab0a1410225e0f8beb8a16c7e89
#
_cell.length_a   1.000
_cell.length_b   1.000
_cell.length_c   1.000
_cell.angle_alpha   90.00
_cell.angle_beta   90.00
_cell.angle_gamma   90.00
#
_symmetry.space_group_name_H-M   'P 1'
#
loop_
_entity.id
_entity.type
_entity.pdbx_description
1 polymer ?
#
loop_
_entity_poly.entity_id
_entity_poly.type
_entity_poly.pdbx_seq_one_letter_code
_entity_poly.pdbx_strand_id
1 'polypeptide(L)'
;MLIFFQGFSNTGALASHRSNKKQNTTMKKFYLLTTFLLLTLTGFAQKAIISGKILDADDKLPLPGAMVQIVGEKKYTVSDYNGRFELLNITEGTYKVEVKYIGYTTLTQEIKVELGKNNVIDFALKASENELKEVVVGDILKGQAKALNQQKNNKNIGNVISSDQMGRFPDANVGDALKRVPGITMQNDQGEARNIIIRGLAPSLNSVTLNGDRIPSAEGDNRNVQMDLIPSDMISTIEVNKTLTSDMDADAIGGSVNLITRATPNGERISATLAGGYLPIREHASYTAGFVYGNRFANDKLGVVFSGSYNNVDYGSDNIENEWVKDDFGNEYLQASEIRKYDVQRIRRSASLALDYKFNENNTIFANAIYNWRDDRENRFRTTIDDIEPLYNGEEIIGFEGRVKRQTKGGVDNSRNKNRRLEDQRVQNYSLRGEHLINSTLDLDWSANYAKAREYRPGERYIEYRQKGL
;
A
#
# COMPACT_ATOMS: atom_id res chain seq x y z
N MET A 1 -5.34 41.69 -17.78
CA MET A 1 -6.28 42.81 -17.76
C MET A 1 -5.51 44.09 -17.53
N LEU A 2 -5.63 45.01 -18.52
CA LEU A 2 -5.22 46.41 -18.67
C LEU A 2 -3.70 46.68 -18.67
N ILE A 3 -3.00 46.91 -19.77
CA ILE A 3 -3.06 48.01 -20.76
C ILE A 3 -3.00 49.40 -20.10
N PHE A 4 -1.90 50.12 -20.33
CA PHE A 4 -1.98 51.54 -20.69
C PHE A 4 -0.79 51.97 -21.57
N PHE A 5 -1.12 52.47 -22.76
CA PHE A 5 -0.36 53.25 -23.72
C PHE A 5 -0.42 54.72 -23.35
N GLN A 6 0.65 55.48 -23.65
CA GLN A 6 0.65 56.87 -24.16
C GLN A 6 2.13 57.26 -24.31
N GLY A 7 2.72 57.61 -25.40
CA GLY A 7 2.32 58.49 -26.52
C GLY A 7 2.56 59.95 -26.23
N PHE A 8 3.71 60.51 -26.72
CA PHE A 8 3.73 61.88 -27.22
C PHE A 8 5.01 62.16 -28.02
N SER A 9 4.90 62.72 -29.04
CA SER A 9 5.35 63.31 -30.25
C SER A 9 6.38 64.44 -30.11
N ASN A 10 7.27 64.44 -31.07
CA ASN A 10 7.75 65.53 -31.96
C ASN A 10 8.31 66.84 -31.42
N THR A 11 9.45 67.16 -31.88
CA THR A 11 9.98 68.32 -32.64
C THR A 11 11.47 68.45 -32.32
N GLY A 12 12.38 68.57 -33.20
CA GLY A 12 12.64 69.31 -34.36
C GLY A 12 14.14 69.55 -34.51
N ALA A 13 14.60 69.28 -35.68
CA ALA A 13 15.58 69.98 -36.48
C ALA A 13 16.99 70.35 -36.01
N LEU A 14 17.96 69.85 -36.85
CA LEU A 14 19.18 70.57 -37.30
C LEU A 14 20.41 70.64 -36.36
N ALA A 15 21.42 69.91 -36.73
CA ALA A 15 22.74 70.35 -37.17
C ALA A 15 23.83 69.32 -36.95
N SER A 16 24.41 68.94 -37.97
CA SER A 16 25.78 68.97 -38.50
C SER A 16 26.71 67.80 -38.09
N HIS A 17 27.06 67.12 -39.16
CA HIS A 17 28.40 66.63 -39.49
C HIS A 17 29.48 66.84 -38.46
N ARG A 18 29.89 65.74 -37.83
CA ARG A 18 31.25 65.30 -37.52
C ARG A 18 31.23 64.19 -36.45
N SER A 19 31.31 62.97 -36.86
CA SER A 19 32.00 61.93 -36.06
C SER A 19 31.71 60.52 -36.60
N ASN A 20 31.98 60.23 -37.86
CA ASN A 20 31.86 58.84 -38.38
C ASN A 20 33.11 57.97 -38.20
N LYS A 21 34.11 58.40 -37.43
CA LYS A 21 35.33 57.61 -37.20
C LYS A 21 35.48 56.96 -35.83
N LYS A 22 34.75 57.45 -34.80
CA LYS A 22 34.76 56.83 -33.47
C LYS A 22 33.70 55.73 -33.25
N GLN A 23 32.63 55.74 -34.03
CA GLN A 23 31.57 54.77 -33.92
C GLN A 23 31.94 53.36 -34.46
N ASN A 24 32.80 53.29 -35.49
CA ASN A 24 33.24 52.05 -36.05
C ASN A 24 34.22 51.23 -35.17
N THR A 25 34.94 51.89 -34.26
CA THR A 25 35.88 51.25 -33.35
C THR A 25 35.16 50.68 -32.11
N THR A 26 34.08 51.33 -31.65
CA THR A 26 33.26 50.87 -30.53
C THR A 26 32.40 49.68 -30.91
N MET A 27 31.81 49.69 -32.13
CA MET A 27 31.07 48.55 -32.68
C MET A 27 31.97 47.34 -32.90
N LYS A 28 33.17 47.53 -33.46
CA LYS A 28 34.14 46.41 -33.61
C LYS A 28 34.56 45.82 -32.26
N LYS A 29 34.76 46.63 -31.20
CA LYS A 29 35.04 46.17 -29.87
C LYS A 29 33.83 45.45 -29.24
N PHE A 30 32.61 45.90 -29.51
CA PHE A 30 31.38 45.25 -29.06
C PHE A 30 31.17 43.88 -29.75
N TYR A 31 31.39 43.78 -31.06
CA TYR A 31 31.37 42.50 -31.76
C TYR A 31 32.47 41.56 -31.32
N LEU A 32 33.67 42.05 -30.99
CA LEU A 32 34.77 41.25 -30.48
C LEU A 32 34.46 40.73 -29.09
N LEU A 33 33.83 41.56 -28.23
CA LEU A 33 33.41 41.19 -26.89
C LEU A 33 32.25 40.17 -26.90
N THR A 34 31.26 40.37 -27.78
CA THR A 34 30.15 39.41 -27.93
C THR A 34 30.61 38.11 -28.55
N THR A 35 31.54 38.12 -29.48
CA THR A 35 32.10 36.87 -30.06
C THR A 35 32.98 36.16 -29.02
N PHE A 36 33.74 36.87 -28.17
CA PHE A 36 34.48 36.28 -27.08
C PHE A 36 33.59 35.73 -25.98
N LEU A 37 32.47 36.41 -25.68
CA LEU A 37 31.44 35.92 -24.73
C LEU A 37 30.69 34.68 -25.29
N LEU A 38 30.43 34.63 -26.59
CA LEU A 38 29.85 33.45 -27.25
C LEU A 38 30.82 32.27 -27.31
N LEU A 39 32.11 32.52 -27.46
CA LEU A 39 33.15 31.47 -27.42
C LEU A 39 33.38 30.91 -26.02
N THR A 40 33.09 31.67 -24.95
CA THR A 40 33.19 31.15 -23.57
C THR A 40 32.00 30.27 -23.19
N LEU A 41 30.86 30.36 -23.90
CA LEU A 41 29.69 29.50 -23.69
C LEU A 41 29.82 28.08 -24.27
N THR A 42 30.81 27.81 -25.12
CA THR A 42 31.04 26.49 -25.71
C THR A 42 31.98 25.60 -24.89
N GLY A 43 32.48 26.09 -23.76
CA GLY A 43 33.44 25.36 -22.91
C GLY A 43 32.87 24.48 -21.81
N PHE A 44 31.54 24.28 -21.71
CA PHE A 44 30.99 23.28 -20.82
C PHE A 44 31.27 21.89 -21.38
N ALA A 45 32.30 21.24 -20.88
CA ALA A 45 32.55 19.83 -21.13
C ALA A 45 31.25 19.06 -20.82
N GLN A 46 30.57 18.58 -21.84
CA GLN A 46 29.39 17.71 -21.67
C GLN A 46 29.82 16.49 -20.86
N LYS A 47 29.28 16.34 -19.68
CA LYS A 47 29.49 15.18 -18.84
C LYS A 47 28.28 14.26 -19.00
N ALA A 48 28.53 12.96 -19.07
CA ALA A 48 27.49 11.97 -19.14
C ALA A 48 26.93 11.62 -17.76
N ILE A 49 25.77 11.01 -17.75
CA ILE A 49 25.10 10.44 -16.59
C ILE A 49 24.93 8.95 -16.83
N ILE A 50 25.20 8.12 -15.81
CA ILE A 50 24.80 6.72 -15.77
C ILE A 50 23.59 6.65 -14.85
N SER A 51 22.48 6.15 -15.32
CA SER A 51 21.25 6.03 -14.55
C SER A 51 20.64 4.63 -14.71
N GLY A 52 19.69 4.28 -13.86
CA GLY A 52 18.98 3.01 -13.96
C GLY A 52 18.25 2.65 -12.68
N LYS A 53 17.76 1.42 -12.61
CA LYS A 53 17.07 0.86 -11.46
C LYS A 53 17.85 -0.32 -10.87
N ILE A 54 17.74 -0.47 -9.55
CA ILE A 54 18.26 -1.62 -8.83
C ILE A 54 17.06 -2.38 -8.28
N LEU A 55 16.93 -3.60 -8.73
CA LEU A 55 15.80 -4.48 -8.42
C LEU A 55 16.31 -5.75 -7.79
N ASP A 56 15.47 -6.37 -6.99
CA ASP A 56 15.65 -7.76 -6.59
C ASP A 56 15.53 -8.68 -7.82
N ALA A 57 16.42 -9.65 -7.94
CA ALA A 57 16.43 -10.56 -9.08
C ALA A 57 15.22 -11.50 -9.11
N ASP A 58 14.65 -11.85 -7.95
CA ASP A 58 13.60 -12.84 -7.81
C ASP A 58 12.20 -12.22 -7.90
N ASP A 59 11.92 -11.20 -7.12
CA ASP A 59 10.57 -10.60 -7.02
C ASP A 59 10.43 -9.25 -7.72
N LYS A 60 11.51 -8.72 -8.34
CA LYS A 60 11.54 -7.45 -9.08
C LYS A 60 11.18 -6.22 -8.27
N LEU A 61 11.12 -6.32 -6.96
CA LEU A 61 10.88 -5.16 -6.14
C LEU A 61 12.11 -4.23 -6.12
N PRO A 62 11.91 -2.91 -6.07
CA PRO A 62 13.02 -1.97 -5.99
C PRO A 62 13.84 -2.17 -4.71
N LEU A 63 15.14 -1.96 -4.80
CA LEU A 63 16.08 -2.04 -3.68
C LEU A 63 16.56 -0.63 -3.32
N PRO A 64 15.86 0.08 -2.42
CA PRO A 64 16.25 1.42 -1.99
C PRO A 64 17.47 1.37 -1.09
N GLY A 65 18.40 2.33 -1.26
CA GLY A 65 19.62 2.42 -0.48
C GLY A 65 20.74 1.47 -0.94
N ALA A 66 20.62 0.86 -2.10
CA ALA A 66 21.71 0.10 -2.72
C ALA A 66 22.82 1.05 -3.17
N MET A 67 24.06 0.75 -2.80
CA MET A 67 25.23 1.54 -3.15
C MET A 67 25.71 1.18 -4.56
N VAL A 68 25.82 2.18 -5.42
CA VAL A 68 26.36 2.07 -6.78
C VAL A 68 27.65 2.86 -6.85
N GLN A 69 28.75 2.22 -7.22
CA GLN A 69 30.06 2.88 -7.29
C GLN A 69 30.82 2.49 -8.56
N ILE A 70 31.66 3.40 -9.04
CA ILE A 70 32.61 3.10 -10.10
C ILE A 70 33.88 2.52 -9.47
N VAL A 71 34.24 1.31 -9.88
CA VAL A 71 35.42 0.62 -9.37
C VAL A 71 36.68 1.40 -9.73
N GLY A 72 37.47 1.75 -8.71
CA GLY A 72 38.70 2.53 -8.87
C GLY A 72 38.53 4.05 -8.83
N GLU A 73 37.31 4.58 -8.72
CA GLU A 73 37.03 5.99 -8.55
C GLU A 73 36.33 6.29 -7.22
N LYS A 74 36.42 7.55 -6.76
CA LYS A 74 35.66 8.02 -5.57
C LYS A 74 34.24 8.48 -5.93
N LYS A 75 33.66 7.93 -6.99
CA LYS A 75 32.31 8.26 -7.42
C LYS A 75 31.35 7.16 -7.03
N TYR A 76 30.35 7.51 -6.23
CA TYR A 76 29.30 6.63 -5.80
C TYR A 76 27.98 7.39 -5.63
N THR A 77 26.89 6.64 -5.65
CA THR A 77 25.55 7.11 -5.34
C THR A 77 24.79 6.00 -4.61
N VAL A 78 23.60 6.28 -4.14
CA VAL A 78 22.68 5.29 -3.56
C VAL A 78 21.35 5.35 -4.29
N SER A 79 20.70 4.21 -4.43
CA SER A 79 19.37 4.15 -5.04
C SER A 79 18.33 4.82 -4.16
N ASP A 80 17.35 5.49 -4.78
CA ASP A 80 16.22 6.12 -4.12
C ASP A 80 15.15 5.08 -3.69
N TYR A 81 14.01 5.55 -3.20
CA TYR A 81 12.90 4.73 -2.74
C TYR A 81 12.34 3.80 -3.85
N ASN A 82 12.40 4.24 -5.10
CA ASN A 82 11.96 3.46 -6.26
C ASN A 82 13.07 2.59 -6.86
N GLY A 83 14.21 2.47 -6.14
CA GLY A 83 15.38 1.74 -6.60
C GLY A 83 16.18 2.45 -7.69
N ARG A 84 15.87 3.71 -8.03
CA ARG A 84 16.55 4.47 -9.09
C ARG A 84 17.86 5.04 -8.58
N PHE A 85 18.86 5.08 -9.44
CA PHE A 85 20.14 5.69 -9.14
C PHE A 85 20.63 6.56 -10.29
N GLU A 86 21.46 7.55 -9.99
CA GLU A 86 22.14 8.40 -10.95
C GLU A 86 23.58 8.65 -10.50
N LEU A 87 24.54 8.34 -11.37
CA LEU A 87 25.94 8.71 -11.26
C LEU A 87 26.23 9.88 -12.20
N LEU A 88 26.43 11.04 -11.60
CA LEU A 88 26.60 12.30 -12.33
C LEU A 88 28.08 12.56 -12.69
N ASN A 89 28.30 13.41 -13.69
CA ASN A 89 29.62 13.93 -14.06
C ASN A 89 30.61 12.84 -14.52
N ILE A 90 30.11 11.86 -15.31
CA ILE A 90 30.94 10.80 -15.89
C ILE A 90 31.51 11.29 -17.22
N THR A 91 32.78 10.99 -17.48
CA THR A 91 33.41 11.23 -18.78
C THR A 91 33.14 10.07 -19.71
N GLU A 92 33.32 10.25 -21.02
CA GLU A 92 33.23 9.16 -21.98
C GLU A 92 34.31 8.11 -21.69
N GLY A 93 33.93 6.83 -21.71
CA GLY A 93 34.85 5.72 -21.41
C GLY A 93 34.11 4.44 -21.03
N THR A 94 34.89 3.42 -20.75
CA THR A 94 34.36 2.14 -20.25
C THR A 94 34.64 2.03 -18.76
N TYR A 95 33.61 1.80 -17.97
CA TYR A 95 33.65 1.75 -16.52
C TYR A 95 33.14 0.42 -15.99
N LYS A 96 33.74 -0.05 -14.91
CA LYS A 96 33.17 -1.14 -14.10
C LYS A 96 32.32 -0.53 -12.99
N VAL A 97 31.02 -0.73 -13.06
CA VAL A 97 30.07 -0.28 -12.04
C VAL A 97 29.76 -1.45 -11.13
N GLU A 98 29.98 -1.23 -9.84
CA GLU A 98 29.72 -2.20 -8.79
C GLU A 98 28.52 -1.75 -7.97
N VAL A 99 27.58 -2.70 -7.75
CA VAL A 99 26.40 -2.48 -6.91
C VAL A 99 26.46 -3.39 -5.70
N LYS A 100 26.30 -2.78 -4.51
CA LYS A 100 26.29 -3.47 -3.20
C LYS A 100 25.01 -3.18 -2.46
N TYR A 101 24.43 -4.22 -1.92
CA TYR A 101 23.29 -4.13 -1.04
C TYR A 101 23.35 -5.19 0.07
N ILE A 102 22.95 -4.81 1.30
CA ILE A 102 23.04 -5.72 2.44
C ILE A 102 22.15 -6.94 2.22
N GLY A 103 22.71 -8.14 2.38
CA GLY A 103 22.00 -9.40 2.15
C GLY A 103 21.94 -9.84 0.69
N TYR A 104 22.68 -9.15 -0.22
CA TYR A 104 22.72 -9.48 -1.64
C TYR A 104 24.15 -9.70 -2.13
N THR A 105 24.28 -10.53 -3.16
CA THR A 105 25.56 -10.75 -3.83
C THR A 105 25.96 -9.46 -4.57
N THR A 106 27.18 -8.99 -4.33
CA THR A 106 27.73 -7.84 -5.06
C THR A 106 27.75 -8.13 -6.56
N LEU A 107 27.17 -7.24 -7.34
CA LEU A 107 27.16 -7.33 -8.81
C LEU A 107 28.08 -6.29 -9.42
N THR A 108 28.96 -6.71 -10.32
CA THR A 108 29.84 -5.79 -11.06
C THR A 108 29.59 -5.98 -12.55
N GLN A 109 29.36 -4.89 -13.26
CA GLN A 109 29.10 -4.89 -14.70
C GLN A 109 29.92 -3.81 -15.40
N GLU A 110 30.40 -4.13 -16.60
CA GLU A 110 31.13 -3.19 -17.44
C GLU A 110 30.17 -2.39 -18.32
N ILE A 111 30.29 -1.08 -18.31
CA ILE A 111 29.44 -0.14 -19.03
C ILE A 111 30.27 0.76 -19.90
N LYS A 112 29.91 0.87 -21.18
CA LYS A 112 30.48 1.86 -22.10
C LYS A 112 29.63 3.13 -22.03
N VAL A 113 30.20 4.21 -21.54
CA VAL A 113 29.55 5.52 -21.41
C VAL A 113 29.86 6.35 -22.65
N GLU A 114 28.82 6.81 -23.34
CA GLU A 114 28.91 7.68 -24.51
C GLU A 114 28.25 9.03 -24.20
N LEU A 115 28.90 10.11 -24.63
CA LEU A 115 28.37 11.46 -24.49
C LEU A 115 27.13 11.67 -25.38
N GLY A 116 26.11 12.33 -24.83
CA GLY A 116 24.87 12.62 -25.57
C GLY A 116 23.93 11.42 -25.75
N LYS A 117 24.25 10.26 -25.17
CA LYS A 117 23.36 9.09 -25.14
C LYS A 117 22.85 8.83 -23.72
N ASN A 118 21.70 8.18 -23.64
CA ASN A 118 21.17 7.66 -22.36
C ASN A 118 21.98 6.41 -21.98
N ASN A 119 22.85 6.55 -20.97
CA ASN A 119 23.59 5.43 -20.42
C ASN A 119 22.76 4.81 -19.27
N VAL A 120 21.67 4.12 -19.66
CA VAL A 120 20.75 3.49 -18.71
C VAL A 120 21.11 2.02 -18.55
N ILE A 121 21.19 1.57 -17.31
CA ILE A 121 21.45 0.18 -16.96
C ILE A 121 20.71 -0.22 -15.70
N ASP A 122 19.94 -1.28 -15.79
CA ASP A 122 19.25 -1.86 -14.64
C ASP A 122 20.07 -3.00 -14.06
N PHE A 123 20.12 -3.06 -12.73
CA PHE A 123 20.79 -4.11 -11.98
C PHE A 123 19.77 -4.98 -11.27
N ALA A 124 19.81 -6.29 -11.52
CA ALA A 124 19.05 -7.28 -10.79
C ALA A 124 19.98 -8.01 -9.82
N LEU A 125 19.89 -7.68 -8.53
CA LEU A 125 20.71 -8.30 -7.50
C LEU A 125 20.07 -9.60 -7.03
N LYS A 126 20.89 -10.65 -6.90
CA LYS A 126 20.51 -11.89 -6.25
C LYS A 126 20.82 -11.82 -4.78
N ALA A 127 19.92 -12.30 -3.94
CA ALA A 127 20.19 -12.43 -2.53
C ALA A 127 21.42 -13.32 -2.29
N SER A 128 22.27 -12.96 -1.33
CA SER A 128 23.50 -13.70 -1.02
C SER A 128 23.17 -14.99 -0.31
N GLU A 129 23.69 -16.11 -0.82
CA GLU A 129 23.59 -17.42 -0.15
C GLU A 129 24.65 -17.61 0.96
N ASN A 130 25.59 -16.68 1.09
CA ASN A 130 26.79 -16.83 1.90
C ASN A 130 26.86 -15.90 3.12
N GLU A 131 25.86 -15.91 3.99
CA GLU A 131 26.12 -15.51 5.38
C GLU A 131 25.38 -16.42 6.37
N LEU A 132 26.22 -17.08 7.19
CA LEU A 132 25.91 -17.92 8.33
C LEU A 132 25.60 -19.39 8.02
N LYS A 133 26.63 -20.22 8.23
CA LYS A 133 26.48 -21.64 8.57
C LYS A 133 25.75 -21.79 9.90
N GLU A 134 24.46 -21.57 9.86
CA GLU A 134 23.53 -22.06 10.86
C GLU A 134 22.30 -22.54 10.11
N VAL A 135 21.90 -23.78 10.38
CA VAL A 135 20.78 -24.45 9.73
C VAL A 135 19.51 -23.72 10.05
N VAL A 136 19.20 -22.68 9.28
CA VAL A 136 17.91 -21.98 9.30
C VAL A 136 17.54 -21.62 7.86
N VAL A 137 16.43 -22.16 7.44
CA VAL A 137 15.58 -21.83 6.29
C VAL A 137 15.95 -20.51 5.62
N GLY A 138 16.88 -20.56 4.63
CA GLY A 138 17.58 -19.38 4.08
C GLY A 138 16.70 -18.35 3.37
N ASP A 139 15.53 -18.74 2.87
CA ASP A 139 14.61 -17.81 2.17
C ASP A 139 13.85 -16.87 3.12
N ILE A 140 13.61 -17.30 4.35
CA ILE A 140 12.84 -16.52 5.35
C ILE A 140 13.65 -15.29 5.82
N LEU A 141 14.97 -15.42 5.92
CA LEU A 141 15.84 -14.31 6.32
C LEU A 141 15.98 -13.25 5.22
N LYS A 142 15.87 -13.64 3.95
CA LYS A 142 16.00 -12.73 2.80
C LYS A 142 14.87 -11.68 2.75
N GLY A 143 13.62 -12.11 2.86
CA GLY A 143 12.47 -11.20 2.88
C GLY A 143 12.48 -10.24 4.05
N GLN A 144 12.84 -10.73 5.24
CA GLN A 144 12.95 -9.88 6.44
C GLN A 144 14.09 -8.86 6.33
N ALA A 145 15.27 -9.27 5.83
CA ALA A 145 16.39 -8.36 5.63
C ALA A 145 16.05 -7.26 4.63
N LYS A 146 15.37 -7.61 3.54
CA LYS A 146 14.87 -6.66 2.55
C LYS A 146 13.87 -5.67 3.16
N ALA A 147 12.89 -6.15 3.91
CA ALA A 147 11.90 -5.31 4.58
C ALA A 147 12.56 -4.32 5.56
N LEU A 148 13.54 -4.78 6.36
CA LEU A 148 14.29 -3.93 7.28
C LEU A 148 15.13 -2.88 6.55
N ASN A 149 15.77 -3.25 5.43
CA ASN A 149 16.52 -2.29 4.62
C ASN A 149 15.61 -1.25 3.97
N GLN A 150 14.45 -1.68 3.45
CA GLN A 150 13.44 -0.78 2.91
C GLN A 150 12.92 0.17 4.00
N GLN A 151 12.62 -0.34 5.20
CA GLN A 151 12.21 0.47 6.34
C GLN A 151 13.29 1.49 6.75
N LYS A 152 14.56 1.08 6.78
CA LYS A 152 15.71 1.96 7.13
C LYS A 152 15.86 3.14 6.15
N ASN A 153 15.62 2.88 4.86
CA ASN A 153 15.80 3.87 3.79
C ASN A 153 14.51 4.62 3.43
N ASN A 154 13.39 4.31 4.11
CA ASN A 154 12.13 5.01 3.91
C ASN A 154 12.27 6.47 4.37
N LYS A 155 11.71 7.41 3.60
CA LYS A 155 11.64 8.84 3.96
C LYS A 155 10.70 9.09 5.13
N ASN A 156 9.78 8.16 5.38
CA ASN A 156 8.74 8.23 6.40
C ASN A 156 9.11 7.40 7.64
N ILE A 157 8.55 7.79 8.79
CA ILE A 157 8.54 6.91 9.97
C ILE A 157 7.53 5.81 9.71
N GLY A 158 8.01 4.62 9.39
CA GLY A 158 7.17 3.51 9.00
C GLY A 158 7.70 2.15 9.42
N ASN A 159 6.92 1.13 9.11
CA ASN A 159 7.30 -0.28 9.23
C ASN A 159 7.00 -0.99 7.90
N VAL A 160 7.85 -1.94 7.58
CA VAL A 160 7.70 -2.78 6.38
C VAL A 160 7.65 -4.24 6.83
N ILE A 161 6.62 -4.97 6.41
CA ILE A 161 6.42 -6.39 6.70
C ILE A 161 6.49 -7.15 5.38
N SER A 162 7.35 -8.15 5.31
CA SER A 162 7.45 -9.04 4.14
C SER A 162 6.45 -10.20 4.21
N SER A 163 6.18 -10.83 3.06
CA SER A 163 5.35 -12.05 2.97
C SER A 163 5.87 -13.19 3.87
N ASP A 164 7.19 -13.29 4.02
CA ASP A 164 7.80 -14.32 4.86
C ASP A 164 7.50 -14.12 6.35
N GLN A 165 7.39 -12.88 6.79
CA GLN A 165 6.96 -12.55 8.15
C GLN A 165 5.46 -12.83 8.36
N MET A 166 4.63 -12.60 7.35
CA MET A 166 3.21 -12.95 7.37
C MET A 166 3.02 -14.48 7.37
N GLY A 167 3.72 -15.20 6.52
CA GLY A 167 3.60 -16.64 6.37
C GLY A 167 4.12 -17.48 7.54
N ARG A 168 4.87 -16.90 8.49
CA ARG A 168 5.31 -17.60 9.72
C ARG A 168 4.20 -17.88 10.71
N PHE A 169 3.13 -17.12 10.64
CA PHE A 169 1.97 -17.22 11.52
C PHE A 169 0.76 -17.60 10.67
N PRO A 170 -0.24 -18.24 11.24
CA PRO A 170 -1.44 -18.64 10.52
C PRO A 170 -2.36 -17.43 10.27
N ASP A 171 -1.81 -16.35 9.69
CA ASP A 171 -2.55 -15.14 9.38
C ASP A 171 -3.40 -15.37 8.13
N ALA A 172 -4.67 -15.56 8.30
CA ALA A 172 -5.59 -15.76 7.18
C ALA A 172 -5.79 -14.50 6.34
N ASN A 173 -5.62 -13.33 6.94
CA ASN A 173 -5.83 -12.03 6.33
C ASN A 173 -4.74 -11.01 6.75
N VAL A 174 -4.70 -9.90 6.02
CA VAL A 174 -3.73 -8.83 6.23
C VAL A 174 -3.89 -8.16 7.62
N GLY A 175 -5.11 -8.09 8.14
CA GLY A 175 -5.39 -7.49 9.44
C GLY A 175 -4.70 -8.22 10.58
N ASP A 176 -4.65 -9.55 10.54
CA ASP A 176 -3.98 -10.34 11.57
C ASP A 176 -2.45 -10.13 11.54
N ALA A 177 -1.87 -9.98 10.35
CA ALA A 177 -0.47 -9.63 10.19
C ALA A 177 -0.14 -8.25 10.79
N LEU A 178 -1.03 -7.27 10.60
CA LEU A 178 -0.86 -5.90 11.08
C LEU A 178 -0.89 -5.76 12.60
N LYS A 179 -1.51 -6.68 13.33
CA LYS A 179 -1.51 -6.68 14.82
C LYS A 179 -0.10 -6.69 15.42
N ARG A 180 0.89 -7.15 14.68
CA ARG A 180 2.29 -7.26 15.15
C ARG A 180 3.13 -6.00 14.88
N VAL A 181 2.55 -5.00 14.21
CA VAL A 181 3.26 -3.76 13.91
C VAL A 181 3.20 -2.82 15.09
N PRO A 182 4.32 -2.31 15.60
CA PRO A 182 4.34 -1.35 16.70
C PRO A 182 3.51 -0.10 16.36
N GLY A 183 2.64 0.32 17.29
CA GLY A 183 1.77 1.50 17.15
C GLY A 183 0.54 1.26 16.26
N ILE A 184 0.27 0.01 15.91
CA ILE A 184 -0.98 -0.41 15.29
C ILE A 184 -1.77 -1.27 16.27
N THR A 185 -3.06 -1.01 16.34
CA THR A 185 -4.06 -1.88 16.95
C THR A 185 -5.17 -2.14 15.94
N MET A 186 -5.90 -3.21 16.15
CA MET A 186 -7.00 -3.58 15.25
C MET A 186 -8.30 -3.63 16.04
N GLN A 187 -9.31 -3.01 15.49
CA GLN A 187 -10.67 -3.28 15.93
C GLN A 187 -11.07 -4.65 15.39
N ASN A 188 -11.40 -5.56 16.30
CA ASN A 188 -11.84 -6.89 15.93
C ASN A 188 -13.34 -6.92 15.70
N ASP A 189 -13.77 -7.72 14.72
CA ASP A 189 -15.16 -8.10 14.52
C ASP A 189 -15.25 -9.62 14.53
N GLN A 190 -15.99 -10.15 15.49
CA GLN A 190 -16.22 -11.59 15.66
C GLN A 190 -14.92 -12.43 15.68
N GLY A 191 -13.86 -11.89 16.29
CA GLY A 191 -12.56 -12.56 16.46
C GLY A 191 -11.53 -12.26 15.37
N GLU A 192 -11.88 -11.61 14.27
CA GLU A 192 -10.96 -11.22 13.20
C GLU A 192 -10.59 -9.73 13.24
N ALA A 193 -9.38 -9.43 12.80
CA ALA A 193 -8.90 -8.07 12.68
C ALA A 193 -9.54 -7.37 11.48
N ARG A 194 -10.44 -6.43 11.70
CA ARG A 194 -11.24 -5.77 10.65
C ARG A 194 -10.75 -4.37 10.32
N ASN A 195 -10.82 -3.46 11.27
CA ASN A 195 -10.47 -2.06 11.02
C ASN A 195 -9.15 -1.71 11.69
N ILE A 196 -8.32 -0.96 10.96
CA ILE A 196 -7.00 -0.55 11.43
C ILE A 196 -7.08 0.73 12.27
N ILE A 197 -6.37 0.74 13.40
CA ILE A 197 -6.17 1.88 14.28
C ILE A 197 -4.66 2.16 14.34
N ILE A 198 -4.23 3.29 13.82
CA ILE A 198 -2.83 3.71 13.84
C ILE A 198 -2.68 4.82 14.86
N ARG A 199 -1.73 4.67 15.81
CA ARG A 199 -1.43 5.64 16.87
C ARG A 199 -2.66 6.00 17.73
N GLY A 200 -3.60 5.08 17.90
CA GLY A 200 -4.83 5.29 18.68
C GLY A 200 -5.91 6.11 17.98
N LEU A 201 -5.72 6.52 16.73
CA LEU A 201 -6.70 7.31 15.99
C LEU A 201 -7.74 6.42 15.32
N ALA A 202 -8.97 6.92 15.25
CA ALA A 202 -10.11 6.19 14.68
C ALA A 202 -9.83 5.65 13.29
N PRO A 203 -10.38 4.49 12.89
CA PRO A 203 -10.16 3.88 11.59
C PRO A 203 -10.42 4.80 10.39
N SER A 204 -11.40 5.70 10.50
CA SER A 204 -11.75 6.68 9.44
C SER A 204 -10.67 7.72 9.17
N LEU A 205 -9.68 7.86 10.06
CA LEU A 205 -8.54 8.77 9.95
C LEU A 205 -7.28 8.07 9.38
N ASN A 206 -7.40 6.84 8.94
CA ASN A 206 -6.32 6.06 8.34
C ASN A 206 -6.62 5.78 6.87
N SER A 207 -5.59 5.80 6.02
CA SER A 207 -5.71 5.44 4.60
C SER A 207 -5.19 4.04 4.34
N VAL A 208 -5.85 3.32 3.44
CA VAL A 208 -5.39 2.02 2.95
C VAL A 208 -5.36 2.05 1.43
N THR A 209 -4.20 1.69 0.89
CA THR A 209 -3.95 1.63 -0.55
C THR A 209 -3.48 0.23 -0.95
N LEU A 210 -3.68 -0.09 -2.22
CA LEU A 210 -3.18 -1.29 -2.87
C LEU A 210 -2.29 -0.86 -4.04
N ASN A 211 -1.00 -1.16 -3.97
CA ASN A 211 0.01 -0.67 -4.92
C ASN A 211 0.01 0.86 -5.09
N GLY A 212 -0.31 1.61 -4.02
CA GLY A 212 -0.44 3.06 -4.04
C GLY A 212 -1.85 3.59 -4.35
N ASP A 213 -2.75 2.77 -4.90
CA ASP A 213 -4.11 3.17 -5.27
C ASP A 213 -5.10 2.95 -4.11
N ARG A 214 -6.04 3.88 -3.91
CA ARG A 214 -7.06 3.75 -2.87
C ARG A 214 -7.98 2.57 -3.10
N ILE A 215 -8.31 1.86 -2.01
CA ILE A 215 -9.33 0.81 -1.98
C ILE A 215 -10.59 1.37 -1.31
N PRO A 216 -11.79 1.21 -1.92
CA PRO A 216 -13.04 1.60 -1.29
C PRO A 216 -13.45 0.62 -0.17
N SER A 217 -14.20 1.13 0.82
CA SER A 217 -14.89 0.30 1.80
C SER A 217 -15.98 -0.55 1.15
N ALA A 218 -16.11 -1.79 1.58
CA ALA A 218 -17.27 -2.62 1.21
C ALA A 218 -18.51 -2.32 2.06
N GLU A 219 -18.36 -1.63 3.19
CA GLU A 219 -19.47 -1.16 4.03
C GLU A 219 -19.99 0.19 3.53
N GLY A 220 -21.30 0.30 3.38
CA GLY A 220 -21.93 1.53 2.88
C GLY A 220 -21.87 2.71 3.82
N ASP A 221 -21.71 2.47 5.11
CA ASP A 221 -21.88 3.47 6.16
C ASP A 221 -20.58 4.17 6.57
N ASN A 222 -19.42 3.66 6.10
CA ASN A 222 -18.11 4.20 6.49
C ASN A 222 -17.07 4.05 5.40
N ARG A 223 -15.90 4.70 5.60
CA ARG A 223 -14.75 4.65 4.68
C ARG A 223 -13.70 3.63 5.08
N ASN A 224 -13.92 2.89 6.16
CA ASN A 224 -12.93 1.97 6.68
C ASN A 224 -12.75 0.79 5.72
N VAL A 225 -11.53 0.54 5.31
CA VAL A 225 -11.23 -0.65 4.50
C VAL A 225 -11.12 -1.85 5.43
N GLN A 226 -11.92 -2.87 5.15
CA GLN A 226 -11.96 -4.08 5.94
C GLN A 226 -10.73 -4.96 5.61
N MET A 227 -9.76 -5.02 6.53
CA MET A 227 -8.52 -5.79 6.35
C MET A 227 -8.76 -7.29 6.29
N ASP A 228 -9.84 -7.76 6.90
CA ASP A 228 -10.27 -9.15 6.87
C ASP A 228 -10.76 -9.63 5.49
N LEU A 229 -11.04 -8.71 4.55
CA LEU A 229 -11.38 -9.03 3.15
C LEU A 229 -10.17 -9.38 2.28
N ILE A 230 -8.94 -9.03 2.73
CA ILE A 230 -7.74 -9.14 1.92
C ILE A 230 -6.91 -10.32 2.43
N PRO A 231 -6.76 -11.42 1.65
CA PRO A 231 -5.93 -12.54 2.04
C PRO A 231 -4.45 -12.17 2.08
N SER A 232 -3.74 -12.67 3.10
CA SER A 232 -2.30 -12.45 3.24
C SER A 232 -1.49 -13.04 2.08
N ASP A 233 -1.94 -14.15 1.48
CA ASP A 233 -1.24 -14.83 0.38
C ASP A 233 -1.09 -13.99 -0.90
N MET A 234 -1.96 -13.01 -1.11
CA MET A 234 -1.91 -12.13 -2.28
C MET A 234 -0.89 -10.99 -2.13
N ILE A 235 -0.46 -10.72 -0.91
CA ILE A 235 0.38 -9.58 -0.57
C ILE A 235 1.83 -10.04 -0.45
N SER A 236 2.74 -9.29 -1.07
CA SER A 236 4.19 -9.50 -0.93
C SER A 236 4.77 -8.69 0.22
N THR A 237 4.28 -7.47 0.38
CA THR A 237 4.81 -6.52 1.37
C THR A 237 3.68 -5.62 1.87
N ILE A 238 3.70 -5.31 3.16
CA ILE A 238 2.84 -4.31 3.78
C ILE A 238 3.75 -3.16 4.24
N GLU A 239 3.49 -1.97 3.75
CA GLU A 239 4.15 -0.75 4.19
C GLU A 239 3.20 0.05 5.07
N VAL A 240 3.62 0.36 6.27
CA VAL A 240 2.87 1.20 7.21
C VAL A 240 3.62 2.50 7.39
N ASN A 241 3.05 3.60 6.93
CA ASN A 241 3.60 4.93 7.09
C ASN A 241 2.87 5.66 8.22
N LYS A 242 3.61 6.06 9.24
CA LYS A 242 3.09 6.78 10.41
C LYS A 242 3.21 8.29 10.26
N THR A 243 3.95 8.76 9.28
CA THR A 243 4.06 10.16 8.85
C THR A 243 3.74 10.24 7.37
N LEU A 244 3.19 11.36 6.93
CA LEU A 244 2.78 11.56 5.54
C LEU A 244 3.82 12.39 4.80
N THR A 245 4.01 12.07 3.53
CA THR A 245 4.68 12.93 2.54
C THR A 245 3.64 13.63 1.67
N SER A 246 4.05 14.64 0.93
CA SER A 246 3.15 15.48 0.11
C SER A 246 2.44 14.73 -1.02
N ASP A 247 2.93 13.56 -1.38
CA ASP A 247 2.37 12.64 -2.39
C ASP A 247 1.31 11.69 -1.84
N MET A 248 1.14 11.65 -0.50
CA MET A 248 0.15 10.80 0.17
C MET A 248 -1.18 11.53 0.40
N ASP A 249 -2.24 10.74 0.61
CA ASP A 249 -3.56 11.26 0.92
C ASP A 249 -3.57 12.09 2.21
N ALA A 250 -4.01 13.34 2.13
CA ALA A 250 -4.02 14.28 3.26
C ALA A 250 -4.99 13.89 4.39
N ASP A 251 -5.97 13.03 4.13
CA ASP A 251 -6.94 12.54 5.12
C ASP A 251 -6.40 11.36 5.97
N ALA A 252 -5.22 10.83 5.65
CA ALA A 252 -4.55 9.78 6.41
C ALA A 252 -3.86 10.31 7.69
N ILE A 253 -4.57 11.06 8.53
CA ILE A 253 -4.04 11.74 9.73
C ILE A 253 -3.39 10.75 10.70
N GLY A 254 -3.98 9.57 10.86
CA GLY A 254 -3.46 8.49 11.70
C GLY A 254 -2.22 7.83 11.08
N GLY A 255 -2.25 7.63 9.79
CA GLY A 255 -1.22 6.98 9.00
C GLY A 255 -1.78 6.31 7.75
N SER A 256 -0.89 5.76 6.94
CA SER A 256 -1.23 5.07 5.69
C SER A 256 -0.70 3.64 5.70
N VAL A 257 -1.48 2.71 5.19
CA VAL A 257 -1.06 1.33 4.91
C VAL A 257 -1.11 1.09 3.43
N ASN A 258 0.04 0.76 2.83
CA ASN A 258 0.13 0.37 1.43
C ASN A 258 0.34 -1.14 1.35
N LEU A 259 -0.58 -1.83 0.69
CA LEU A 259 -0.53 -3.26 0.43
C LEU A 259 0.08 -3.47 -0.95
N ILE A 260 1.25 -4.09 -1.00
CA ILE A 260 1.95 -4.36 -2.26
C ILE A 260 1.70 -5.80 -2.67
N THR A 261 1.15 -5.99 -3.85
CA THR A 261 0.88 -7.30 -4.44
C THR A 261 2.17 -7.98 -4.88
N ARG A 262 2.09 -9.28 -5.18
CA ARG A 262 3.25 -10.02 -5.66
C ARG A 262 3.64 -9.56 -7.06
N ALA A 263 4.91 -9.23 -7.23
CA ALA A 263 5.51 -8.94 -8.53
C ALA A 263 5.88 -10.24 -9.27
N THR A 264 6.07 -10.14 -10.57
CA THR A 264 6.45 -11.29 -11.41
C THR A 264 7.89 -11.73 -11.08
N PRO A 265 8.10 -13.01 -10.76
CA PRO A 265 9.43 -13.57 -10.51
C PRO A 265 10.25 -13.68 -11.79
N ASN A 266 11.58 -13.86 -11.65
CA ASN A 266 12.49 -14.09 -12.77
C ASN A 266 12.50 -15.52 -13.29
N GLY A 267 11.65 -16.36 -12.82
CA GLY A 267 11.53 -17.74 -13.25
C GLY A 267 10.21 -18.31 -12.78
N GLU A 268 10.00 -19.58 -13.05
CA GLU A 268 8.77 -20.23 -12.60
C GLU A 268 8.74 -20.30 -11.07
N ARG A 269 7.63 -19.82 -10.52
CA ARG A 269 7.32 -19.90 -9.08
C ARG A 269 5.94 -20.49 -8.89
N ILE A 270 5.87 -21.58 -8.13
CA ILE A 270 4.63 -22.21 -7.72
C ILE A 270 4.61 -22.24 -6.20
N SER A 271 3.51 -21.80 -5.61
CA SER A 271 3.28 -21.90 -4.17
C SER A 271 1.85 -22.36 -3.93
N ALA A 272 1.69 -23.34 -3.04
CA ALA A 272 0.37 -23.79 -2.61
C ALA A 272 0.34 -23.80 -1.08
N THR A 273 -0.75 -23.30 -0.52
CA THR A 273 -1.01 -23.26 0.92
C THR A 273 -2.26 -24.09 1.20
N LEU A 274 -2.16 -25.02 2.13
CA LEU A 274 -3.29 -25.76 2.68
C LEU A 274 -3.22 -25.65 4.20
N ALA A 275 -4.27 -25.13 4.81
CA ALA A 275 -4.36 -25.00 6.26
C ALA A 275 -5.72 -25.48 6.75
N GLY A 276 -5.74 -26.10 7.91
CA GLY A 276 -6.94 -26.53 8.60
C GLY A 276 -6.92 -26.14 10.07
N GLY A 277 -8.09 -25.91 10.64
CA GLY A 277 -8.26 -25.58 12.04
C GLY A 277 -9.57 -26.15 12.58
N TYR A 278 -9.74 -26.08 13.90
CA TYR A 278 -10.97 -26.43 14.59
C TYR A 278 -11.33 -25.35 15.58
N LEU A 279 -12.58 -24.94 15.53
CA LEU A 279 -13.13 -23.92 16.41
C LEU A 279 -14.03 -24.57 17.46
N PRO A 280 -13.58 -24.72 18.71
CA PRO A 280 -14.34 -25.43 19.76
C PRO A 280 -15.69 -24.79 20.06
N ILE A 281 -15.78 -23.46 20.05
CA ILE A 281 -17.03 -22.73 20.33
C ILE A 281 -18.16 -23.05 19.32
N ARG A 282 -17.76 -23.50 18.10
CA ARG A 282 -18.70 -23.87 17.03
C ARG A 282 -18.73 -25.36 16.75
N GLU A 283 -17.77 -26.12 17.30
CA GLU A 283 -17.58 -27.54 17.00
C GLU A 283 -17.43 -27.83 15.50
N HIS A 284 -16.82 -26.88 14.75
CA HIS A 284 -16.65 -26.99 13.31
C HIS A 284 -15.18 -26.87 12.89
N ALA A 285 -14.84 -27.58 11.82
CA ALA A 285 -13.55 -27.43 11.16
C ALA A 285 -13.53 -26.18 10.26
N SER A 286 -12.38 -25.53 10.21
CA SER A 286 -12.07 -24.47 9.26
C SER A 286 -10.98 -24.93 8.29
N TYR A 287 -10.98 -24.38 7.08
CA TYR A 287 -9.96 -24.69 6.09
C TYR A 287 -9.67 -23.52 5.16
N THR A 288 -8.41 -23.45 4.76
CA THR A 288 -7.90 -22.47 3.81
C THR A 288 -7.12 -23.19 2.72
N ALA A 289 -7.31 -22.78 1.48
CA ALA A 289 -6.52 -23.21 0.33
C ALA A 289 -6.07 -21.97 -0.44
N GLY A 290 -4.78 -21.88 -0.72
CA GLY A 290 -4.18 -20.81 -1.49
C GLY A 290 -3.30 -21.36 -2.60
N PHE A 291 -3.19 -20.65 -3.71
CA PHE A 291 -2.33 -20.99 -4.84
C PHE A 291 -1.76 -19.73 -5.47
N VAL A 292 -0.47 -19.76 -5.77
CA VAL A 292 0.24 -18.71 -6.49
C VAL A 292 1.06 -19.35 -7.59
N TYR A 293 0.91 -18.83 -8.80
CA TYR A 293 1.74 -19.16 -9.95
C TYR A 293 2.33 -17.88 -10.53
N GLY A 294 3.62 -17.88 -10.79
CA GLY A 294 4.31 -16.78 -11.45
C GLY A 294 5.36 -17.27 -12.43
N ASN A 295 5.46 -16.63 -13.58
CA ASN A 295 6.48 -16.93 -14.57
C ASN A 295 6.66 -15.76 -15.54
N ARG A 296 7.76 -15.81 -16.31
CA ARG A 296 8.03 -14.91 -17.43
C ARG A 296 8.00 -15.63 -18.77
N PHE A 297 7.44 -14.97 -19.77
CA PHE A 297 7.25 -15.48 -21.13
C PHE A 297 7.80 -14.48 -22.17
N ALA A 298 7.83 -14.89 -23.44
CA ALA A 298 8.23 -14.04 -24.56
C ALA A 298 9.64 -13.43 -24.38
N ASN A 299 10.65 -14.27 -24.05
CA ASN A 299 12.03 -13.86 -23.76
C ASN A 299 12.08 -12.82 -22.62
N ASP A 300 11.46 -13.15 -21.50
CA ASP A 300 11.37 -12.34 -20.27
C ASP A 300 10.64 -10.98 -20.41
N LYS A 301 9.97 -10.76 -21.53
CA LYS A 301 9.21 -9.52 -21.76
C LYS A 301 7.86 -9.51 -21.08
N LEU A 302 7.16 -10.63 -21.04
CA LEU A 302 5.84 -10.75 -20.41
C LEU A 302 5.95 -11.48 -19.07
N GLY A 303 5.70 -10.77 -18.00
CA GLY A 303 5.56 -11.33 -16.67
C GLY A 303 4.10 -11.60 -16.34
N VAL A 304 3.82 -12.72 -15.70
CA VAL A 304 2.47 -13.13 -15.27
C VAL A 304 2.55 -13.66 -13.85
N VAL A 305 1.72 -13.14 -12.95
CA VAL A 305 1.44 -13.73 -11.64
C VAL A 305 -0.05 -13.90 -11.47
N PHE A 306 -0.46 -15.11 -11.19
CA PHE A 306 -1.82 -15.44 -10.80
C PHE A 306 -1.83 -15.93 -9.35
N SER A 307 -2.76 -15.44 -8.52
CA SER A 307 -3.01 -16.03 -7.22
C SER A 307 -4.50 -16.21 -6.96
N GLY A 308 -4.83 -17.26 -6.22
CA GLY A 308 -6.18 -17.57 -5.80
C GLY A 308 -6.20 -18.04 -4.35
N SER A 309 -7.25 -17.69 -3.61
CA SER A 309 -7.42 -18.11 -2.22
C SER A 309 -8.89 -18.46 -1.95
N TYR A 310 -9.09 -19.50 -1.17
CA TYR A 310 -10.37 -19.92 -0.64
C TYR A 310 -10.25 -20.16 0.87
N ASN A 311 -11.13 -19.55 1.65
CA ASN A 311 -11.19 -19.71 3.09
C ASN A 311 -12.63 -19.94 3.52
N ASN A 312 -12.86 -20.91 4.41
CA ASN A 312 -14.17 -21.19 5.00
C ASN A 312 -14.00 -21.46 6.49
N VAL A 313 -14.60 -20.60 7.29
CA VAL A 313 -14.50 -20.64 8.75
C VAL A 313 -15.89 -20.45 9.35
N ASP A 314 -16.25 -21.27 10.34
CA ASP A 314 -17.42 -21.09 11.20
C ASP A 314 -16.98 -20.42 12.49
N TYR A 315 -17.22 -19.11 12.60
CA TYR A 315 -16.96 -18.33 13.80
C TYR A 315 -18.12 -18.38 14.78
N GLY A 316 -17.82 -18.23 16.04
CA GLY A 316 -18.80 -17.99 17.09
C GLY A 316 -18.24 -17.04 18.13
N SER A 317 -19.09 -16.28 18.74
CA SER A 317 -18.72 -15.47 19.90
C SER A 317 -19.88 -15.35 20.87
N ASP A 318 -19.54 -15.35 22.15
CA ASP A 318 -20.39 -14.85 23.20
C ASP A 318 -19.93 -13.43 23.52
N ASN A 319 -20.89 -12.53 23.68
CA ASN A 319 -20.60 -11.11 23.90
C ASN A 319 -21.56 -10.57 24.98
N ILE A 320 -21.01 -9.79 25.92
CA ILE A 320 -21.77 -9.05 26.92
C ILE A 320 -21.38 -7.59 26.77
N GLU A 321 -22.40 -6.72 26.71
CA GLU A 321 -22.24 -5.28 26.64
C GLU A 321 -23.14 -4.64 27.70
N ASN A 322 -22.54 -3.82 28.54
CA ASN A 322 -23.24 -3.13 29.64
C ASN A 322 -23.08 -1.63 29.48
N GLU A 323 -24.16 -0.89 29.67
CA GLU A 323 -24.18 0.55 29.68
C GLU A 323 -24.46 1.05 31.09
N TRP A 324 -23.52 1.80 31.67
CA TRP A 324 -23.60 2.37 32.98
C TRP A 324 -23.79 3.88 32.89
N VAL A 325 -24.69 4.40 33.68
CA VAL A 325 -24.99 5.83 33.74
C VAL A 325 -25.02 6.30 35.17
N LYS A 326 -25.01 7.61 35.36
CA LYS A 326 -25.22 8.26 36.65
C LYS A 326 -26.58 8.95 36.66
N ASP A 327 -27.29 8.82 37.76
CA ASP A 327 -28.49 9.62 38.02
C ASP A 327 -28.16 11.05 38.48
N ASP A 328 -29.19 11.87 38.67
CA ASP A 328 -29.03 13.26 39.11
C ASP A 328 -28.46 13.39 40.53
N PHE A 329 -28.49 12.33 41.33
CA PHE A 329 -27.93 12.25 42.66
C PHE A 329 -26.50 11.73 42.71
N GLY A 330 -25.96 11.32 41.55
CA GLY A 330 -24.59 10.80 41.39
C GLY A 330 -24.45 9.29 41.60
N ASN A 331 -25.55 8.55 41.76
CA ASN A 331 -25.52 7.10 41.86
C ASN A 331 -25.26 6.46 40.53
N GLU A 332 -24.34 5.50 40.46
CA GLU A 332 -24.08 4.72 39.26
C GLU A 332 -25.01 3.52 39.19
N TYR A 333 -25.69 3.33 38.05
CA TYR A 333 -26.52 2.17 37.82
C TYR A 333 -26.42 1.65 36.41
N LEU A 334 -26.77 0.37 36.20
CA LEU A 334 -26.79 -0.28 34.93
C LEU A 334 -28.05 0.12 34.17
N GLN A 335 -27.91 0.91 33.11
CA GLN A 335 -29.04 1.35 32.28
C GLN A 335 -29.45 0.30 31.24
N ALA A 336 -28.45 -0.44 30.69
CA ALA A 336 -28.70 -1.52 29.74
C ALA A 336 -27.66 -2.64 29.85
N SER A 337 -28.09 -3.86 29.60
CA SER A 337 -27.24 -5.03 29.47
C SER A 337 -27.69 -5.85 28.27
N GLU A 338 -26.75 -6.18 27.39
CA GLU A 338 -26.99 -7.04 26.25
C GLU A 338 -26.14 -8.30 26.35
N ILE A 339 -26.77 -9.47 26.26
CA ILE A 339 -26.10 -10.76 26.15
C ILE A 339 -26.35 -11.29 24.72
N ARG A 340 -25.30 -11.51 23.97
CA ARG A 340 -25.37 -11.92 22.55
C ARG A 340 -24.62 -13.21 22.31
N LYS A 341 -25.18 -14.07 21.46
CA LYS A 341 -24.47 -15.20 20.85
C LYS A 341 -24.52 -15.07 19.35
N TYR A 342 -23.37 -15.21 18.73
CA TYR A 342 -23.21 -15.19 17.28
C TYR A 342 -22.81 -16.54 16.75
N ASP A 343 -23.47 -16.95 15.68
CA ASP A 343 -23.14 -18.10 14.84
C ASP A 343 -22.88 -17.59 13.42
N VAL A 344 -21.62 -17.53 13.00
CA VAL A 344 -21.22 -16.96 11.74
C VAL A 344 -20.43 -17.97 10.92
N GLN A 345 -20.84 -18.22 9.69
CA GLN A 345 -20.03 -18.89 8.68
C GLN A 345 -19.50 -17.83 7.71
N ARG A 346 -18.20 -17.72 7.63
CA ARG A 346 -17.51 -16.77 6.75
C ARG A 346 -16.77 -17.52 5.65
N ILE A 347 -17.17 -17.26 4.40
CA ILE A 347 -16.55 -17.84 3.21
C ILE A 347 -15.91 -16.72 2.41
N ARG A 348 -14.60 -16.81 2.19
CA ARG A 348 -13.84 -15.87 1.36
C ARG A 348 -13.35 -16.56 0.11
N ARG A 349 -13.39 -15.84 -1.00
CA ARG A 349 -12.83 -16.23 -2.29
C ARG A 349 -12.10 -15.03 -2.85
N SER A 350 -10.88 -15.23 -3.28
CA SER A 350 -10.09 -14.16 -3.83
C SER A 350 -9.30 -14.64 -5.03
N ALA A 351 -9.18 -13.79 -6.02
CA ALA A 351 -8.35 -14.01 -7.20
C ALA A 351 -7.58 -12.73 -7.54
N SER A 352 -6.32 -12.86 -7.92
CA SER A 352 -5.54 -11.75 -8.45
C SER A 352 -4.75 -12.17 -9.66
N LEU A 353 -4.57 -11.21 -10.58
CA LEU A 353 -3.73 -11.32 -11.76
C LEU A 353 -2.86 -10.07 -11.84
N ALA A 354 -1.55 -10.26 -11.88
CA ALA A 354 -0.59 -9.21 -12.15
C ALA A 354 0.15 -9.54 -13.43
N LEU A 355 0.24 -8.57 -14.32
CA LEU A 355 0.92 -8.65 -15.60
C LEU A 355 1.92 -7.50 -15.68
N ASP A 356 3.11 -7.77 -16.20
CA ASP A 356 4.03 -6.73 -16.64
C ASP A 356 4.50 -7.04 -18.06
N TYR A 357 4.60 -6.01 -18.88
CA TYR A 357 5.14 -6.14 -20.22
C TYR A 357 6.23 -5.10 -20.47
N LYS A 358 7.44 -5.60 -20.76
CA LYS A 358 8.62 -4.80 -21.11
C LYS A 358 8.68 -4.66 -22.61
N PHE A 359 8.37 -3.48 -23.13
CA PHE A 359 8.60 -3.18 -24.56
C PHE A 359 10.08 -3.13 -24.86
N ASN A 360 10.84 -2.50 -23.97
CA ASN A 360 12.30 -2.39 -23.96
C ASN A 360 12.76 -2.07 -22.53
N GLU A 361 14.06 -1.83 -22.34
CA GLU A 361 14.64 -1.52 -21.02
C GLU A 361 14.10 -0.23 -20.37
N ASN A 362 13.58 0.69 -21.18
CA ASN A 362 13.11 2.00 -20.75
C ASN A 362 11.57 2.10 -20.63
N ASN A 363 10.84 1.10 -21.11
CA ASN A 363 9.39 1.19 -21.20
C ASN A 363 8.73 -0.09 -20.69
N THR A 364 7.99 0.02 -19.61
CA THR A 364 7.26 -1.11 -19.02
C THR A 364 5.82 -0.68 -18.71
N ILE A 365 4.87 -1.55 -19.00
CA ILE A 365 3.47 -1.41 -18.59
C ILE A 365 3.13 -2.52 -17.61
N PHE A 366 2.38 -2.17 -16.57
CA PHE A 366 1.87 -3.08 -15.55
C PHE A 366 0.36 -3.06 -15.57
N ALA A 367 -0.27 -4.22 -15.46
CA ALA A 367 -1.70 -4.35 -15.28
C ALA A 367 -1.98 -5.27 -14.11
N ASN A 368 -2.83 -4.82 -13.17
CA ASN A 368 -3.23 -5.61 -12.01
C ASN A 368 -4.74 -5.70 -11.92
N ALA A 369 -5.23 -6.86 -11.56
CA ALA A 369 -6.63 -7.11 -11.29
C ALA A 369 -6.77 -7.89 -9.98
N ILE A 370 -7.63 -7.45 -9.08
CA ILE A 370 -7.96 -8.14 -7.83
C ILE A 370 -9.47 -8.20 -7.68
N TYR A 371 -9.95 -9.37 -7.30
CA TYR A 371 -11.33 -9.62 -6.96
C TYR A 371 -11.41 -10.38 -5.64
N ASN A 372 -11.98 -9.74 -4.63
CA ASN A 372 -12.24 -10.33 -3.32
C ASN A 372 -13.73 -10.43 -3.08
N TRP A 373 -14.17 -11.57 -2.62
CA TRP A 373 -15.56 -11.89 -2.32
C TRP A 373 -15.67 -12.56 -0.95
N ARG A 374 -16.50 -11.98 -0.06
CA ARG A 374 -16.83 -12.52 1.26
C ARG A 374 -18.33 -12.73 1.37
N ASP A 375 -18.73 -13.94 1.77
CA ASP A 375 -20.06 -14.28 2.23
C ASP A 375 -20.02 -14.47 3.75
N ASP A 376 -20.68 -13.61 4.49
CA ASP A 376 -20.97 -13.81 5.92
C ASP A 376 -22.40 -14.30 6.07
N ARG A 377 -22.56 -15.46 6.69
CA ARG A 377 -23.85 -16.05 7.01
C ARG A 377 -24.01 -16.09 8.52
N GLU A 378 -24.84 -15.21 9.05
CA GLU A 378 -24.96 -14.95 10.47
C GLU A 378 -26.33 -15.34 11.03
N ASN A 379 -26.34 -15.98 12.21
CA ASN A 379 -27.44 -15.95 13.15
C ASN A 379 -26.97 -15.26 14.42
N ARG A 380 -27.80 -14.38 14.97
CA ARG A 380 -27.55 -13.71 16.25
C ARG A 380 -28.72 -13.95 17.18
N PHE A 381 -28.42 -14.40 18.37
CA PHE A 381 -29.34 -14.52 19.49
C PHE A 381 -28.99 -13.46 20.51
N ARG A 382 -29.98 -12.67 20.93
CA ARG A 382 -29.76 -11.57 21.85
C ARG A 382 -30.83 -11.54 22.94
N THR A 383 -30.40 -11.38 24.20
CA THR A 383 -31.25 -10.96 25.33
C THR A 383 -30.76 -9.58 25.73
N THR A 384 -31.65 -8.62 25.77
CA THR A 384 -31.36 -7.26 26.21
C THR A 384 -32.25 -6.97 27.44
N ILE A 385 -31.66 -6.41 28.47
CA ILE A 385 -32.36 -5.72 29.56
C ILE A 385 -32.02 -4.25 29.33
N ASP A 386 -33.00 -3.44 29.02
CA ASP A 386 -32.84 -2.02 28.74
C ASP A 386 -33.95 -1.17 29.39
N ASP A 387 -33.85 0.14 29.19
CA ASP A 387 -34.75 1.11 29.85
C ASP A 387 -34.81 0.85 31.37
N ILE A 388 -33.64 0.52 31.96
CA ILE A 388 -33.55 0.33 33.41
C ILE A 388 -33.56 1.71 34.04
N GLU A 389 -34.59 1.98 34.83
CA GLU A 389 -34.77 3.23 35.54
C GLU A 389 -34.83 2.95 37.07
N PRO A 390 -34.13 3.74 37.87
CA PRO A 390 -34.18 3.57 39.31
C PRO A 390 -35.52 4.06 39.90
N LEU A 391 -36.02 3.32 40.87
CA LEU A 391 -37.16 3.70 41.69
C LEU A 391 -36.61 4.31 42.97
N TYR A 392 -37.14 5.49 43.35
CA TYR A 392 -36.62 6.26 44.45
C TYR A 392 -37.57 6.32 45.65
N ASN A 393 -36.97 6.34 46.84
CA ASN A 393 -37.62 6.84 48.06
C ASN A 393 -36.79 8.01 48.62
N GLY A 394 -37.19 9.25 48.27
CA GLY A 394 -36.32 10.41 48.42
C GLY A 394 -35.16 10.38 47.44
N GLU A 395 -33.92 10.40 47.94
CA GLU A 395 -32.71 10.30 47.12
C GLU A 395 -32.14 8.87 47.05
N GLU A 396 -32.73 7.92 47.78
CA GLU A 396 -32.30 6.53 47.88
C GLU A 396 -32.96 5.68 46.82
N ILE A 397 -32.15 4.88 46.06
CA ILE A 397 -32.64 3.88 45.12
C ILE A 397 -33.19 2.69 45.92
N ILE A 398 -34.49 2.41 45.78
CA ILE A 398 -35.16 1.28 46.42
C ILE A 398 -35.41 0.09 45.47
N GLY A 399 -35.21 0.27 44.18
CA GLY A 399 -35.39 -0.76 43.16
C GLY A 399 -35.17 -0.23 41.76
N PHE A 400 -35.43 -1.06 40.81
CA PHE A 400 -35.32 -0.71 39.37
C PHE A 400 -36.54 -1.25 38.64
N GLU A 401 -36.99 -0.51 37.63
CA GLU A 401 -37.94 -0.98 36.64
C GLU A 401 -37.21 -1.03 35.28
N GLY A 402 -37.54 -2.04 34.48
CA GLY A 402 -36.88 -2.19 33.17
C GLY A 402 -37.69 -2.98 32.16
N ARG A 403 -37.08 -3.25 31.06
CA ARG A 403 -37.68 -4.02 29.95
C ARG A 403 -36.74 -5.15 29.54
N VAL A 404 -37.29 -6.35 29.39
CA VAL A 404 -36.56 -7.49 28.79
C VAL A 404 -37.00 -7.69 27.31
N LYS A 405 -36.03 -7.84 26.47
CA LYS A 405 -36.19 -8.20 25.07
C LYS A 405 -35.44 -9.47 24.76
N ARG A 406 -36.05 -10.38 23.99
CA ARG A 406 -35.37 -11.52 23.36
C ARG A 406 -35.49 -11.40 21.87
N GLN A 407 -34.36 -11.35 21.18
CA GLN A 407 -34.32 -11.15 19.73
C GLN A 407 -33.48 -12.23 19.07
N THR A 408 -33.95 -12.72 17.91
CA THR A 408 -33.18 -13.52 16.99
C THR A 408 -33.07 -12.79 15.66
N LYS A 409 -31.90 -12.83 15.05
CA LYS A 409 -31.60 -12.34 13.70
C LYS A 409 -31.14 -13.51 12.85
N GLY A 410 -31.72 -13.68 11.67
CA GLY A 410 -31.38 -14.78 10.76
C GLY A 410 -31.78 -14.48 9.32
N GLY A 411 -31.76 -15.49 8.49
CA GLY A 411 -32.18 -15.44 7.09
C GLY A 411 -33.70 -15.53 6.90
N VAL A 412 -34.14 -15.33 5.67
CA VAL A 412 -35.58 -15.22 5.31
C VAL A 412 -36.28 -16.55 5.10
N ASP A 413 -35.56 -17.65 4.96
CA ASP A 413 -36.18 -18.96 4.83
C ASP A 413 -35.64 -19.99 5.83
N ASN A 414 -36.31 -21.12 5.93
CA ASN A 414 -35.98 -22.16 6.90
C ASN A 414 -35.04 -23.24 6.31
N SER A 415 -34.54 -23.09 5.09
CA SER A 415 -33.56 -24.02 4.54
C SER A 415 -32.25 -23.94 5.28
N ARG A 416 -31.53 -25.06 5.45
CA ARG A 416 -30.28 -25.15 6.17
C ARG A 416 -29.26 -24.12 5.73
N ASN A 417 -29.27 -23.71 4.47
CA ASN A 417 -28.32 -22.76 3.86
C ASN A 417 -28.83 -21.31 3.83
N LYS A 418 -30.14 -21.08 4.01
CA LYS A 418 -30.76 -19.76 3.89
C LYS A 418 -31.44 -19.28 5.17
N ASN A 419 -31.40 -20.06 6.24
CA ASN A 419 -31.91 -19.63 7.55
C ASN A 419 -30.97 -18.63 8.27
N ARG A 420 -29.79 -18.34 7.69
CA ARG A 420 -28.83 -17.34 8.19
C ARG A 420 -28.89 -16.09 7.34
N ARG A 421 -28.75 -14.93 7.97
CA ARG A 421 -28.57 -13.66 7.25
C ARG A 421 -27.33 -13.75 6.36
N LEU A 422 -27.46 -13.42 5.10
CA LEU A 422 -26.31 -13.28 4.20
C LEU A 422 -25.88 -11.82 4.11
N GLU A 423 -24.60 -11.59 4.26
CA GLU A 423 -23.91 -10.35 3.91
C GLU A 423 -22.85 -10.69 2.85
N ASP A 424 -23.16 -10.32 1.59
CA ASP A 424 -22.27 -10.50 0.43
C ASP A 424 -21.49 -9.21 0.23
N GLN A 425 -20.19 -9.24 0.51
CA GLN A 425 -19.27 -8.13 0.29
C GLN A 425 -18.26 -8.46 -0.81
N ARG A 426 -18.06 -7.51 -1.71
CA ARG A 426 -17.13 -7.66 -2.83
C ARG A 426 -16.30 -6.41 -3.00
N VAL A 427 -15.00 -6.61 -3.23
CA VAL A 427 -14.03 -5.56 -3.53
C VAL A 427 -13.31 -5.94 -4.80
N GLN A 428 -13.31 -5.01 -5.76
CA GLN A 428 -12.65 -5.13 -7.06
C GLN A 428 -11.68 -3.96 -7.22
N ASN A 429 -10.49 -4.25 -7.72
CA ASN A 429 -9.51 -3.24 -8.08
C ASN A 429 -8.84 -3.65 -9.40
N TYR A 430 -8.80 -2.73 -10.34
CA TYR A 430 -8.14 -2.87 -11.64
C TYR A 430 -7.24 -1.68 -11.84
N SER A 431 -5.95 -1.90 -12.02
CA SER A 431 -5.00 -0.83 -12.26
C SER A 431 -4.16 -1.08 -13.51
N LEU A 432 -3.84 0.00 -14.19
CA LEU A 432 -2.91 0.04 -15.30
C LEU A 432 -1.88 1.13 -14.98
N ARG A 433 -0.60 0.77 -15.05
CA ARG A 433 0.51 1.67 -14.75
C ARG A 433 1.55 1.59 -15.86
N GLY A 434 2.15 2.72 -16.23
CA GLY A 434 3.28 2.78 -17.15
C GLY A 434 4.46 3.46 -16.50
N GLU A 435 5.66 2.93 -16.77
CA GLU A 435 6.94 3.51 -16.40
C GLU A 435 7.75 3.70 -17.67
N HIS A 436 8.18 4.93 -17.93
CA HIS A 436 8.86 5.32 -19.15
C HIS A 436 10.05 6.20 -18.83
N LEU A 437 11.24 5.72 -19.11
CA LEU A 437 12.46 6.53 -19.08
C LEU A 437 12.65 7.14 -20.47
N ILE A 438 12.22 8.39 -20.64
CA ILE A 438 12.23 9.09 -21.94
C ILE A 438 13.66 9.49 -22.31
N ASN A 439 14.44 9.97 -21.33
CA ASN A 439 15.86 10.28 -21.47
C ASN A 439 16.54 10.27 -20.10
N SER A 440 17.82 10.58 -20.03
CA SER A 440 18.61 10.56 -18.78
C SER A 440 18.14 11.54 -17.69
N THR A 441 17.27 12.49 -18.03
CA THR A 441 16.78 13.54 -17.10
C THR A 441 15.26 13.56 -16.97
N LEU A 442 14.54 12.78 -17.76
CA LEU A 442 13.09 12.76 -17.76
C LEU A 442 12.58 11.32 -17.71
N ASP A 443 11.91 11.01 -16.64
CA ASP A 443 11.09 9.82 -16.51
C ASP A 443 9.60 10.21 -16.38
N LEU A 444 8.75 9.34 -16.89
CA LEU A 444 7.30 9.50 -16.84
C LEU A 444 6.69 8.24 -16.23
N ASP A 445 6.07 8.42 -15.07
CA ASP A 445 5.23 7.39 -14.47
C ASP A 445 3.77 7.87 -14.51
N TRP A 446 2.88 6.98 -14.91
CA TRP A 446 1.45 7.24 -14.89
C TRP A 446 0.69 6.02 -14.37
N SER A 447 -0.45 6.25 -13.76
CA SER A 447 -1.36 5.19 -13.34
C SER A 447 -2.80 5.56 -13.62
N ALA A 448 -3.61 4.54 -13.89
CA ALA A 448 -5.05 4.61 -13.97
C ALA A 448 -5.65 3.47 -13.14
N ASN A 449 -6.54 3.81 -12.24
CA ASN A 449 -7.15 2.84 -11.33
C ASN A 449 -8.68 2.90 -11.39
N TYR A 450 -9.31 1.74 -11.38
CA TYR A 450 -10.74 1.59 -11.17
C TYR A 450 -10.98 0.64 -10.00
N ALA A 451 -11.57 1.15 -8.94
CA ALA A 451 -11.91 0.37 -7.76
C ALA A 451 -13.41 0.42 -7.47
N LYS A 452 -14.00 -0.70 -7.10
CA LYS A 452 -15.40 -0.80 -6.74
C LYS A 452 -15.57 -1.75 -5.57
N ALA A 453 -16.31 -1.31 -4.57
CA ALA A 453 -16.77 -2.18 -3.49
C ALA A 453 -18.29 -2.15 -3.40
N ARG A 454 -18.86 -3.22 -2.87
CA ARG A 454 -20.29 -3.31 -2.60
C ARG A 454 -20.55 -4.23 -1.44
N GLU A 455 -21.65 -3.96 -0.76
CA GLU A 455 -22.29 -4.85 0.18
C GLU A 455 -23.72 -5.12 -0.31
N TYR A 456 -24.15 -6.36 -0.17
CA TYR A 456 -25.50 -6.79 -0.53
C TYR A 456 -26.07 -7.71 0.55
N ARG A 457 -27.17 -7.30 1.16
CA ARG A 457 -27.91 -8.03 2.18
C ARG A 457 -29.29 -8.38 1.64
N PRO A 458 -29.46 -9.53 1.00
CA PRO A 458 -30.67 -9.86 0.25
C PRO A 458 -31.91 -10.07 1.13
N GLY A 459 -31.72 -10.25 2.42
CA GLY A 459 -32.85 -10.38 3.33
C GLY A 459 -32.43 -10.72 4.75
N GLU A 460 -33.12 -10.13 5.68
CA GLU A 460 -32.92 -10.35 7.11
C GLU A 460 -34.28 -10.60 7.77
N ARG A 461 -34.30 -11.51 8.75
CA ARG A 461 -35.45 -11.76 9.59
C ARG A 461 -35.09 -11.45 11.02
N TYR A 462 -35.94 -10.65 11.65
CA TYR A 462 -35.89 -10.36 13.08
C TYR A 462 -37.17 -10.90 13.72
N ILE A 463 -37.00 -11.63 14.84
CA ILE A 463 -38.09 -12.05 15.71
C ILE A 463 -37.75 -11.49 17.06
N GLU A 464 -38.65 -10.73 17.63
CA GLU A 464 -38.47 -10.08 18.93
C GLU A 464 -39.69 -10.26 19.83
N TYR A 465 -39.43 -10.62 21.08
CA TYR A 465 -40.37 -10.64 22.14
C TYR A 465 -39.96 -9.61 23.19
N ARG A 466 -40.93 -8.86 23.72
CA ARG A 466 -40.70 -7.82 24.72
C ARG A 466 -41.62 -8.02 25.90
N GLN A 467 -41.09 -7.83 27.11
CA GLN A 467 -41.80 -7.70 28.34
C GLN A 467 -41.38 -6.40 29.02
N LYS A 468 -42.36 -5.59 29.43
CA LYS A 468 -42.19 -4.33 30.14
C LYS A 468 -42.63 -4.45 31.59
N GLY A 469 -42.13 -3.55 32.47
CA GLY A 469 -42.53 -3.45 33.85
C GLY A 469 -42.04 -4.65 34.68
N LEU A 470 -40.74 -4.98 34.51
CA LEU A 470 -40.08 -6.03 35.30
C LEU A 470 -39.30 -5.41 36.43
#